data_b8acb06cbd55adc406ea2193dce15963
#
_entry.id   b8acb06cbd55adc406ea2193dce15963
#
_cell.length_a   1.000
_cell.length_b   1.000
_cell.length_c   1.000
_cell.angle_alpha   90.00
_cell.angle_beta   90.00
_cell.angle_gamma   90.00
#
_symmetry.space_group_name_H-M   'P 1'
#
loop_
_entity.id
_entity.type
_entity.pdbx_description
1 polymer ?
#
loop_
_entity_poly.entity_id
_entity_poly.type
_entity_poly.pdbx_seq_one_letter_code
_entity_poly.pdbx_strand_id
1 'polypeptide(L)'
;MEAFDDVRPAPERMDLLVPPVAAALGAWPGPGTADQVLHVDTAPEVADTAVLVEHYGPWLLELSANCVVVAARRGGVSSLAACVVLGHTRVDVNGTVRRHLGARKASFAPMDTALEATGMEYGGITPIGLPADWPLLVDAAVVASPYVLIGSGSRRGKLIAPGATLAGLPGATVLEGLAVAG
;
A
#
# COMPACT_ATOMS: atom_id res chain seq x y z
N MET A 1 0.96 -5.10 19.26
CA MET A 1 -0.42 -5.26 18.77
C MET A 1 -1.48 -4.93 19.84
N GLU A 2 -1.10 -4.78 21.08
CA GLU A 2 -2.02 -4.39 22.19
C GLU A 2 -2.57 -2.96 22.09
N ALA A 3 -2.08 -2.15 21.16
CA ALA A 3 -2.52 -0.75 21.02
C ALA A 3 -3.83 -0.58 20.22
N PHE A 4 -4.29 -1.62 19.53
CA PHE A 4 -5.53 -1.58 18.77
C PHE A 4 -6.59 -2.45 19.44
N ASP A 5 -7.79 -1.91 19.60
CA ASP A 5 -8.87 -2.58 20.34
C ASP A 5 -9.52 -3.74 19.59
N ASP A 6 -9.49 -3.73 18.24
CA ASP A 6 -10.10 -4.77 17.41
C ASP A 6 -9.17 -5.15 16.24
N VAL A 7 -8.42 -6.23 16.45
CA VAL A 7 -7.50 -6.81 15.45
C VAL A 7 -7.94 -8.23 15.15
N ARG A 8 -8.23 -8.54 13.88
CA ARG A 8 -8.64 -9.87 13.43
C ARG A 8 -8.01 -10.23 12.08
N PRO A 9 -7.94 -11.52 11.73
CA PRO A 9 -7.58 -11.91 10.37
C PRO A 9 -8.45 -11.20 9.34
N ALA A 10 -7.85 -10.60 8.32
CA ALA A 10 -8.58 -9.86 7.30
C ALA A 10 -9.63 -10.71 6.55
N PRO A 11 -9.41 -12.03 6.31
CA PRO A 11 -10.44 -12.90 5.74
C PRO A 11 -11.73 -13.01 6.58
N GLU A 12 -11.68 -12.74 7.88
CA GLU A 12 -12.86 -12.71 8.75
C GLU A 12 -13.64 -11.38 8.68
N ARG A 13 -13.11 -10.40 7.95
CA ARG A 13 -13.62 -9.02 7.86
C ARG A 13 -13.84 -8.56 6.43
N MET A 14 -14.15 -9.48 5.51
CA MET A 14 -14.36 -9.17 4.10
C MET A 14 -15.48 -8.15 3.87
N ASP A 15 -16.45 -8.09 4.76
CA ASP A 15 -17.56 -7.14 4.77
C ASP A 15 -17.14 -5.68 5.06
N LEU A 16 -15.97 -5.48 5.67
CA LEU A 16 -15.38 -4.15 5.95
C LEU A 16 -14.40 -3.69 4.88
N LEU A 17 -14.07 -4.57 3.93
CA LEU A 17 -13.10 -4.29 2.88
C LEU A 17 -13.80 -3.86 1.57
N VAL A 18 -13.15 -2.96 0.84
CA VAL A 18 -13.61 -2.63 -0.51
C VAL A 18 -13.47 -3.83 -1.45
N PRO A 19 -14.34 -3.95 -2.48
CA PRO A 19 -14.38 -5.14 -3.34
C PRO A 19 -13.03 -5.59 -3.92
N PRO A 20 -12.15 -4.71 -4.44
CA PRO A 20 -10.87 -5.15 -4.98
C PRO A 20 -9.95 -5.76 -3.92
N VAL A 21 -9.96 -5.25 -2.69
CA VAL A 21 -9.14 -5.78 -1.58
C VAL A 21 -9.68 -7.13 -1.11
N ALA A 22 -11.00 -7.24 -0.93
CA ALA A 22 -11.63 -8.50 -0.54
C ALA A 22 -11.38 -9.60 -1.59
N ALA A 23 -11.53 -9.28 -2.88
CA ALA A 23 -11.25 -10.22 -3.97
C ALA A 23 -9.79 -10.68 -3.99
N ALA A 24 -8.84 -9.76 -3.79
CA ALA A 24 -7.42 -10.08 -3.76
C ALA A 24 -7.04 -10.98 -2.58
N LEU A 25 -7.59 -10.73 -1.38
CA LEU A 25 -7.36 -11.58 -0.22
C LEU A 25 -7.95 -12.97 -0.41
N GLY A 26 -9.15 -13.07 -1.01
CA GLY A 26 -9.79 -14.35 -1.30
C GLY A 26 -9.06 -15.18 -2.38
N ALA A 27 -8.34 -14.51 -3.29
CA ALA A 27 -7.57 -15.14 -4.36
C ALA A 27 -6.07 -15.26 -4.04
N TRP A 28 -5.62 -14.88 -2.85
CA TRP A 28 -4.19 -14.85 -2.51
C TRP A 28 -3.58 -16.25 -2.65
N PRO A 29 -2.50 -16.39 -3.43
CA PRO A 29 -1.91 -17.69 -3.69
C PRO A 29 -1.23 -18.24 -2.43
N GLY A 30 -1.63 -19.45 -2.06
CA GLY A 30 -1.05 -20.21 -0.96
C GLY A 30 -1.90 -20.24 0.31
N PRO A 31 -2.07 -21.43 0.89
CA PRO A 31 -2.80 -21.57 2.15
C PRO A 31 -2.07 -20.83 3.28
N GLY A 32 -2.82 -20.06 4.08
CA GLY A 32 -2.32 -19.37 5.26
C GLY A 32 -1.64 -18.02 5.02
N THR A 33 -1.43 -17.58 3.77
CA THR A 33 -0.80 -16.27 3.52
C THR A 33 -1.78 -15.12 3.77
N ALA A 34 -3.01 -15.24 3.30
CA ALA A 34 -4.06 -14.24 3.57
C ALA A 34 -4.39 -14.15 5.07
N ASP A 35 -4.30 -15.26 5.81
CA ASP A 35 -4.55 -15.31 7.26
C ASP A 35 -3.49 -14.56 8.08
N GLN A 36 -2.33 -14.29 7.50
CA GLN A 36 -1.28 -13.46 8.12
C GLN A 36 -1.57 -11.97 7.99
N VAL A 37 -2.52 -11.58 7.12
CA VAL A 37 -2.97 -10.21 6.99
C VAL A 37 -4.07 -9.97 8.01
N LEU A 38 -3.81 -9.01 8.92
CA LEU A 38 -4.77 -8.63 9.94
C LEU A 38 -5.50 -7.35 9.52
N HIS A 39 -6.78 -7.27 9.83
CA HIS A 39 -7.56 -6.04 9.74
C HIS A 39 -7.66 -5.41 11.12
N VAL A 40 -7.42 -4.11 11.16
CA VAL A 40 -7.59 -3.25 12.34
C VAL A 40 -8.74 -2.29 12.04
N ASP A 41 -9.82 -2.36 12.81
CA ASP A 41 -10.94 -1.43 12.65
C ASP A 41 -10.60 -0.10 13.32
N THR A 42 -10.40 0.93 12.51
CA THR A 42 -10.14 2.30 12.96
C THR A 42 -11.18 3.25 12.37
N ALA A 43 -11.52 4.28 13.13
CA ALA A 43 -12.46 5.29 12.67
C ALA A 43 -11.93 6.03 11.43
N PRO A 44 -12.80 6.42 10.46
CA PRO A 44 -12.40 7.13 9.26
C PRO A 44 -11.66 8.46 9.50
N GLU A 45 -11.90 9.08 10.65
CA GLU A 45 -11.28 10.34 11.07
C GLU A 45 -9.77 10.19 11.33
N VAL A 46 -9.32 8.99 11.70
CA VAL A 46 -7.91 8.68 11.95
C VAL A 46 -7.24 7.95 10.77
N ALA A 47 -7.83 8.01 9.58
CA ALA A 47 -7.28 7.32 8.40
C ALA A 47 -5.90 7.83 7.97
N ASP A 48 -5.64 9.12 8.11
CA ASP A 48 -4.38 9.73 7.70
C ASP A 48 -3.26 9.36 8.68
N THR A 49 -2.08 9.00 8.16
CA THR A 49 -0.95 8.50 8.96
C THR A 49 -0.56 9.46 10.09
N ALA A 50 -0.57 10.77 9.84
CA ALA A 50 -0.23 11.75 10.86
C ALA A 50 -1.23 11.74 12.03
N VAL A 51 -2.53 11.67 11.73
CA VAL A 51 -3.60 11.61 12.75
C VAL A 51 -3.56 10.27 13.48
N LEU A 52 -3.29 9.18 12.75
CA LEU A 52 -3.14 7.85 13.35
C LEU A 52 -1.96 7.79 14.33
N VAL A 53 -0.83 8.40 13.96
CA VAL A 53 0.36 8.50 14.81
C VAL A 53 0.10 9.36 16.04
N GLU A 54 -0.65 10.47 15.90
CA GLU A 54 -1.06 11.31 17.03
C GLU A 54 -1.95 10.55 18.01
N HIS A 55 -2.87 9.73 17.48
CA HIS A 55 -3.85 8.98 18.28
C HIS A 55 -3.23 7.76 19.00
N TYR A 56 -2.43 6.97 18.30
CA TYR A 56 -1.89 5.70 18.81
C TYR A 56 -0.41 5.76 19.25
N GLY A 57 0.33 6.80 18.84
CA GLY A 57 1.72 7.02 19.23
C GLY A 57 2.72 6.98 18.07
N PRO A 58 3.91 7.59 18.29
CA PRO A 58 4.92 7.79 17.25
C PRO A 58 5.54 6.49 16.69
N TRP A 59 5.46 5.39 17.41
CA TRP A 59 5.95 4.07 16.98
C TRP A 59 5.25 3.58 15.70
N LEU A 60 4.02 4.05 15.43
CA LEU A 60 3.28 3.70 14.23
C LEU A 60 3.91 4.25 12.95
N LEU A 61 4.66 5.34 13.02
CA LEU A 61 5.30 5.91 11.85
C LEU A 61 6.35 4.97 11.26
N GLU A 62 7.10 4.29 12.13
CA GLU A 62 8.11 3.30 11.71
C GLU A 62 7.46 2.03 11.14
N LEU A 63 6.28 1.69 11.64
CA LEU A 63 5.53 0.53 11.16
C LEU A 63 4.71 0.83 9.89
N SER A 64 4.31 2.08 9.69
CA SER A 64 3.46 2.47 8.56
C SER A 64 4.20 2.36 7.23
N ALA A 65 3.48 1.89 6.20
CA ALA A 65 3.93 1.97 4.82
C ALA A 65 2.83 2.61 3.95
N ASN A 66 3.24 3.53 3.09
CA ASN A 66 2.35 4.25 2.20
C ASN A 66 2.38 3.62 0.81
N CYS A 67 1.21 3.39 0.24
CA CYS A 67 1.02 2.99 -1.15
C CYS A 67 0.60 4.23 -1.95
N VAL A 68 1.43 4.64 -2.90
CA VAL A 68 1.17 5.81 -3.74
C VAL A 68 1.10 5.41 -5.21
N VAL A 69 0.16 6.00 -5.95
CA VAL A 69 0.01 5.77 -7.39
C VAL A 69 0.81 6.80 -8.17
N VAL A 70 1.58 6.34 -9.14
CA VAL A 70 2.39 7.17 -10.02
C VAL A 70 1.95 7.00 -11.47
N ALA A 71 2.01 8.10 -12.22
CA ALA A 71 1.79 8.12 -13.66
C ALA A 71 3.14 8.21 -14.37
N ALA A 72 3.42 7.26 -15.25
CA ALA A 72 4.62 7.20 -16.07
C ALA A 72 4.28 7.47 -17.54
N ARG A 73 5.06 8.30 -18.21
CA ARG A 73 4.87 8.65 -19.63
C ARG A 73 6.06 8.22 -20.48
N ARG A 74 5.75 7.49 -21.56
CA ARG A 74 6.72 7.08 -22.59
C ARG A 74 6.06 7.12 -23.97
N GLY A 75 6.70 7.80 -24.95
CA GLY A 75 6.22 7.82 -26.33
C GLY A 75 4.78 8.33 -26.51
N GLY A 76 4.32 9.27 -25.66
CA GLY A 76 2.95 9.79 -25.71
C GLY A 76 1.92 8.94 -24.91
N VAL A 77 2.28 7.74 -24.50
CA VAL A 77 1.43 6.85 -23.70
C VAL A 77 1.65 7.12 -22.21
N SER A 78 0.58 7.17 -21.44
CA SER A 78 0.60 7.25 -19.98
C SER A 78 0.16 5.91 -19.40
N SER A 79 0.92 5.39 -18.44
CA SER A 79 0.60 4.18 -17.67
C SER A 79 0.63 4.49 -16.18
N LEU A 80 -0.07 3.68 -15.39
CA LEU A 80 -0.06 3.79 -13.94
C LEU A 80 0.76 2.66 -13.33
N ALA A 81 1.35 2.96 -12.18
CA ALA A 81 2.07 2.01 -11.34
C ALA A 81 1.86 2.41 -9.87
N ALA A 82 2.12 1.49 -8.96
CA ALA A 82 2.07 1.78 -7.54
C ALA A 82 3.45 1.63 -6.90
N CYS A 83 3.72 2.41 -5.86
CA CYS A 83 4.95 2.36 -5.08
C CYS A 83 4.62 2.23 -3.61
N VAL A 84 5.31 1.33 -2.90
CA VAL A 84 5.16 1.13 -1.45
C VAL A 84 6.47 1.48 -0.77
N VAL A 85 6.42 2.43 0.15
CA VAL A 85 7.57 2.91 0.94
C VAL A 85 7.17 3.09 2.40
N LEU A 86 8.14 3.05 3.32
CA LEU A 86 7.87 3.29 4.75
C LEU A 86 7.35 4.72 4.99
N GLY A 87 6.50 4.88 6.00
CA GLY A 87 5.75 6.10 6.26
C GLY A 87 6.60 7.35 6.55
N HIS A 88 7.83 7.16 7.05
CA HIS A 88 8.79 8.22 7.31
C HIS A 88 9.70 8.55 6.12
N THR A 89 9.44 7.94 4.96
CA THR A 89 10.19 8.14 3.72
C THR A 89 9.28 8.65 2.60
N ARG A 90 9.87 9.03 1.49
CA ARG A 90 9.14 9.43 0.27
C ARG A 90 9.68 8.71 -0.95
N VAL A 91 8.79 8.49 -1.94
CA VAL A 91 9.14 7.81 -3.19
C VAL A 91 10.04 8.69 -4.05
N ASP A 92 11.14 8.13 -4.56
CA ASP A 92 11.98 8.77 -5.58
C ASP A 92 11.36 8.62 -6.98
N VAL A 93 10.32 9.43 -7.22
CA VAL A 93 9.54 9.38 -8.48
C VAL A 93 10.40 9.75 -9.69
N ASN A 94 11.21 10.81 -9.57
CA ASN A 94 12.00 11.35 -10.69
C ASN A 94 13.30 10.59 -10.96
N GLY A 95 13.79 9.86 -9.99
CA GLY A 95 14.99 9.02 -10.09
C GLY A 95 14.65 7.56 -10.34
N THR A 96 14.50 6.80 -9.27
CA THR A 96 14.39 5.34 -9.31
C THR A 96 13.13 4.87 -10.03
N VAL A 97 11.94 5.41 -9.71
CA VAL A 97 10.69 5.02 -10.36
C VAL A 97 10.75 5.27 -11.87
N ARG A 98 11.12 6.50 -12.26
CA ARG A 98 11.21 6.88 -13.68
C ARG A 98 12.18 6.00 -14.47
N ARG A 99 13.36 5.68 -13.92
CA ARG A 99 14.35 4.79 -14.55
C ARG A 99 13.84 3.37 -14.66
N HIS A 100 13.28 2.83 -13.58
CA HIS A 100 12.79 1.45 -13.55
C HIS A 100 11.66 1.22 -14.57
N LEU A 101 10.71 2.16 -14.65
CA LEU A 101 9.59 2.09 -15.61
C LEU A 101 10.00 2.46 -17.06
N GLY A 102 11.27 2.82 -17.30
CA GLY A 102 11.73 3.26 -18.61
C GLY A 102 10.98 4.51 -19.11
N ALA A 103 10.45 5.32 -18.20
CA ALA A 103 9.64 6.47 -18.54
C ALA A 103 10.48 7.71 -18.87
N ARG A 104 9.97 8.54 -19.78
CA ARG A 104 10.56 9.86 -20.04
C ARG A 104 10.21 10.85 -18.91
N LYS A 105 9.00 10.71 -18.34
CA LYS A 105 8.51 11.52 -17.22
C LYS A 105 7.70 10.63 -16.28
N ALA A 106 7.88 10.82 -14.98
CA ALA A 106 7.06 10.23 -13.94
C ALA A 106 6.61 11.29 -12.94
N SER A 107 5.41 11.17 -12.41
CA SER A 107 4.84 12.06 -11.39
C SER A 107 3.83 11.27 -10.56
N PHE A 108 3.43 11.78 -9.40
CA PHE A 108 2.25 11.26 -8.72
C PHE A 108 1.04 11.34 -9.65
N ALA A 109 0.20 10.32 -9.66
CA ALA A 109 -1.04 10.33 -10.41
C ALA A 109 -2.01 11.37 -9.80
N PRO A 110 -2.85 12.02 -10.63
CA PRO A 110 -3.96 12.80 -10.09
C PRO A 110 -4.82 11.93 -9.18
N MET A 111 -5.29 12.50 -8.06
CA MET A 111 -6.05 11.74 -7.05
C MET A 111 -7.27 11.05 -7.65
N ASP A 112 -8.09 11.78 -8.40
CA ASP A 112 -9.30 11.21 -9.03
C ASP A 112 -8.96 10.02 -9.94
N THR A 113 -7.87 10.13 -10.71
CA THR A 113 -7.37 9.03 -11.55
C THR A 113 -6.97 7.82 -10.72
N ALA A 114 -6.28 8.03 -9.60
CA ALA A 114 -5.86 6.94 -8.72
C ALA A 114 -7.06 6.24 -8.08
N LEU A 115 -8.03 7.00 -7.57
CA LEU A 115 -9.23 6.45 -6.92
C LEU A 115 -10.11 5.68 -7.92
N GLU A 116 -10.35 6.25 -9.11
CA GLU A 116 -11.13 5.60 -10.17
C GLU A 116 -10.48 4.29 -10.62
N ALA A 117 -9.16 4.30 -10.83
CA ALA A 117 -8.44 3.14 -11.34
C ALA A 117 -8.29 2.02 -10.30
N THR A 118 -8.21 2.35 -9.01
CA THR A 118 -8.04 1.35 -7.93
C THR A 118 -9.36 0.88 -7.35
N GLY A 119 -10.45 1.67 -7.46
CA GLY A 119 -11.70 1.42 -6.74
C GLY A 119 -11.55 1.56 -5.22
N MET A 120 -10.56 2.33 -4.77
CA MET A 120 -10.25 2.57 -3.35
C MET A 120 -10.54 4.03 -2.97
N GLU A 121 -10.55 4.33 -1.67
CA GLU A 121 -10.81 5.66 -1.15
C GLU A 121 -9.52 6.45 -0.88
N TYR A 122 -9.64 7.77 -0.90
CA TYR A 122 -8.56 8.68 -0.49
C TYR A 122 -8.08 8.36 0.94
N GLY A 123 -6.75 8.25 1.12
CA GLY A 123 -6.14 7.89 2.40
C GLY A 123 -6.22 6.39 2.76
N GLY A 124 -6.89 5.58 1.89
CA GLY A 124 -7.03 4.14 2.08
C GLY A 124 -6.29 3.29 1.05
N ILE A 125 -5.69 3.88 0.01
CA ILE A 125 -5.02 3.11 -1.06
C ILE A 125 -4.01 2.13 -0.46
N THR A 126 -4.07 0.88 -0.93
CA THR A 126 -3.26 -0.24 -0.44
C THR A 126 -2.67 -1.02 -1.61
N PRO A 127 -1.51 -1.71 -1.44
CA PRO A 127 -0.96 -2.56 -2.49
C PRO A 127 -1.79 -3.83 -2.76
N ILE A 128 -2.66 -4.23 -1.84
CA ILE A 128 -3.52 -5.41 -1.97
C ILE A 128 -4.76 -5.05 -2.78
N GLY A 129 -4.98 -5.72 -3.90
CA GLY A 129 -6.16 -5.48 -4.75
C GLY A 129 -5.97 -4.40 -5.82
N LEU A 130 -4.74 -4.01 -6.12
CA LEU A 130 -4.42 -3.18 -7.28
C LEU A 130 -4.68 -3.93 -8.60
N PRO A 131 -4.91 -3.22 -9.74
CA PRO A 131 -5.00 -3.85 -11.05
C PRO A 131 -3.79 -4.75 -11.32
N ALA A 132 -4.03 -5.99 -11.76
CA ALA A 132 -2.99 -7.02 -11.87
C ALA A 132 -1.93 -6.72 -12.96
N ASP A 133 -2.23 -5.82 -13.88
CA ASP A 133 -1.35 -5.36 -14.95
C ASP A 133 -0.47 -4.16 -14.53
N TRP A 134 -0.68 -3.63 -13.31
CA TRP A 134 0.15 -2.52 -12.83
C TRP A 134 1.49 -3.02 -12.28
N PRO A 135 2.59 -2.36 -12.65
CA PRO A 135 3.83 -2.51 -11.90
C PRO A 135 3.62 -2.07 -10.43
N LEU A 136 3.97 -2.93 -9.49
CA LEU A 136 3.98 -2.64 -8.06
C LEU A 136 5.44 -2.61 -7.59
N LEU A 137 5.96 -1.43 -7.31
CA LEU A 137 7.33 -1.25 -6.83
C LEU A 137 7.32 -1.22 -5.31
N VAL A 138 8.03 -2.14 -4.68
CA VAL A 138 8.10 -2.25 -3.20
C VAL A 138 9.51 -1.95 -2.75
N ASP A 139 9.68 -1.00 -1.85
CA ASP A 139 11.00 -0.71 -1.28
C ASP A 139 11.53 -1.90 -0.47
N ALA A 140 12.81 -2.20 -0.61
CA ALA A 140 13.44 -3.30 0.09
C ALA A 140 13.30 -3.20 1.62
N ALA A 141 13.29 -1.98 2.18
CA ALA A 141 13.09 -1.77 3.61
C ALA A 141 11.67 -2.16 4.07
N VAL A 142 10.65 -1.97 3.21
CA VAL A 142 9.30 -2.44 3.49
C VAL A 142 9.26 -3.97 3.57
N VAL A 143 9.89 -4.64 2.61
CA VAL A 143 9.96 -6.13 2.58
C VAL A 143 10.74 -6.69 3.77
N ALA A 144 11.79 -6.00 4.21
CA ALA A 144 12.60 -6.38 5.37
C ALA A 144 11.89 -6.14 6.72
N SER A 145 10.82 -5.35 6.74
CA SER A 145 10.06 -5.09 7.97
C SER A 145 9.29 -6.33 8.40
N PRO A 146 9.36 -6.74 9.69
CA PRO A 146 8.59 -7.89 10.19
C PRO A 146 7.10 -7.76 9.90
N TYR A 147 6.55 -6.56 10.11
CA TYR A 147 5.18 -6.19 9.80
C TYR A 147 5.13 -4.74 9.33
N VAL A 148 4.15 -4.44 8.48
CA VAL A 148 3.84 -3.09 8.04
C VAL A 148 2.35 -2.81 8.17
N LEU A 149 2.01 -1.58 8.56
CA LEU A 149 0.66 -1.05 8.59
C LEU A 149 0.40 -0.32 7.27
N ILE A 150 -0.58 -0.79 6.52
CA ILE A 150 -0.96 -0.26 5.19
C ILE A 150 -2.44 0.12 5.16
N GLY A 151 -2.89 0.80 4.11
CA GLY A 151 -4.30 1.08 3.87
C GLY A 151 -5.13 -0.21 3.75
N SER A 152 -6.42 -0.11 4.00
CA SER A 152 -7.41 -1.19 3.84
C SER A 152 -8.19 -1.10 2.51
N GLY A 153 -7.92 -0.09 1.69
CA GLY A 153 -8.71 0.28 0.53
C GLY A 153 -9.79 1.33 0.85
N SER A 154 -10.18 1.48 2.10
CA SER A 154 -11.11 2.50 2.56
C SER A 154 -10.50 3.39 3.64
N ARG A 155 -11.20 4.46 4.01
CA ARG A 155 -10.81 5.28 5.16
C ARG A 155 -11.05 4.57 6.49
N ARG A 156 -11.97 3.60 6.53
CA ARG A 156 -12.20 2.78 7.72
C ARG A 156 -11.20 1.63 7.77
N GLY A 157 -10.48 1.54 8.86
CA GLY A 157 -9.56 0.46 9.13
C GLY A 157 -8.22 0.55 8.43
N LYS A 158 -7.33 -0.32 8.83
CA LYS A 158 -5.99 -0.55 8.28
C LYS A 158 -5.73 -2.04 8.16
N LEU A 159 -4.75 -2.40 7.33
CA LEU A 159 -4.23 -3.77 7.28
C LEU A 159 -2.84 -3.81 7.89
N ILE A 160 -2.54 -4.90 8.59
CA ILE A 160 -1.20 -5.24 9.04
C ILE A 160 -0.78 -6.50 8.32
N ALA A 161 0.34 -6.46 7.63
CA ALA A 161 0.87 -7.60 6.90
C ALA A 161 2.36 -7.77 7.17
N PRO A 162 2.90 -9.00 7.14
CA PRO A 162 4.34 -9.20 7.08
C PRO A 162 4.90 -8.49 5.85
N GLY A 163 5.98 -7.70 6.00
CA GLY A 163 6.55 -6.96 4.87
C GLY A 163 6.93 -7.87 3.70
N ALA A 164 7.47 -9.03 4.01
CA ALA A 164 7.87 -10.04 3.01
C ALA A 164 6.72 -10.52 2.12
N THR A 165 5.47 -10.51 2.61
CA THR A 165 4.31 -10.95 1.81
C THR A 165 3.99 -10.01 0.67
N LEU A 166 4.36 -8.72 0.79
CA LEU A 166 4.12 -7.73 -0.26
C LEU A 166 4.95 -7.98 -1.52
N ALA A 167 6.10 -8.65 -1.38
CA ALA A 167 6.93 -9.05 -2.51
C ALA A 167 6.27 -10.14 -3.39
N GLY A 168 5.27 -10.86 -2.86
CA GLY A 168 4.52 -11.90 -3.57
C GLY A 168 3.25 -11.39 -4.25
N LEU A 169 2.91 -10.10 -4.15
CA LEU A 169 1.73 -9.53 -4.80
C LEU A 169 1.89 -9.49 -6.33
N PRO A 170 0.78 -9.55 -7.10
CA PRO A 170 0.82 -9.41 -8.54
C PRO A 170 1.56 -8.14 -8.98
N GLY A 171 2.46 -8.27 -9.94
CA GLY A 171 3.26 -7.16 -10.47
C GLY A 171 4.35 -6.64 -9.55
N ALA A 172 4.57 -7.25 -8.38
CA ALA A 172 5.54 -6.78 -7.40
C ALA A 172 6.99 -6.92 -7.89
N THR A 173 7.75 -5.86 -7.70
CA THR A 173 9.21 -5.82 -7.89
C THR A 173 9.82 -5.11 -6.69
N VAL A 174 10.73 -5.80 -6.01
CA VAL A 174 11.45 -5.24 -4.86
C VAL A 174 12.63 -4.41 -5.36
N LEU A 175 12.74 -3.18 -4.88
CA LEU A 175 13.80 -2.26 -5.28
C LEU A 175 14.52 -1.68 -4.06
N GLU A 176 15.85 -1.69 -4.13
CA GLU A 176 16.66 -0.88 -3.23
C GLU A 176 16.67 0.59 -3.70
N GLY A 177 16.55 1.51 -2.77
CA GLY A 177 16.57 2.94 -3.07
C GLY A 177 15.34 3.44 -3.84
N LEU A 178 14.19 2.77 -3.71
CA LEU A 178 12.91 3.29 -4.16
C LEU A 178 12.50 4.50 -3.30
N ALA A 179 12.82 4.43 -2.00
CA ALA A 179 12.57 5.48 -1.05
C ALA A 179 13.81 6.37 -0.84
N VAL A 180 13.57 7.64 -0.53
CA VAL A 180 14.56 8.62 -0.06
C VAL A 180 14.08 9.22 1.26
N ALA A 181 14.96 9.86 2.02
CA ALA A 181 14.59 10.54 3.26
C ALA A 181 13.42 11.51 3.03
N GLY A 182 12.43 11.46 3.92
CA GLY A 182 11.25 12.31 3.89
C GLY A 182 11.53 13.74 4.34
#